data_2a5c1f819c3c0c77291a04f8d852fa67
#
_entry.id   2a5c1f819c3c0c77291a04f8d852fa67
#
_cell.length_a   1.000
_cell.length_b   1.000
_cell.length_c   1.000
_cell.angle_alpha   90.00
_cell.angle_beta   90.00
_cell.angle_gamma   90.00
#
_symmetry.space_group_name_H-M   'P 1'
#
loop_
_entity.id
_entity.type
_entity.pdbx_description
1 polymer ?
#
loop_
_entity_poly.entity_id
_entity_poly.type
_entity_poly.pdbx_seq_one_letter_code
_entity_poly.pdbx_strand_id
1 'polypeptide(L)'
;MGIFVGMMGCIYGREDADKLPCEYQISFPRVGSCVRATPGFAVIKKTDIPLLLELSTNHSNIGGLTYMELNKKDNETDFQYHRRIVYGKLVDKTLSDYDYSELAKYAYGKEYSPDVARRMFYGSERTLELIDNERLLQTDADTLSDIDKRMIELKKEKQKLIDQRSAFNKIVRERSREEELNEILTDSVRNGNLPRLNYEMCHIDADDNTLLVSLNDIHYGLTVNNAWTTYNPDVCMKMMCKYLDRIVSIAELHHSDKCIVYNCGDSISGNIHLTIQVSNRENVVEQVKGVSELISEFLAELSKHFNSVEYVSVAGNHSRIANKDNAPYDERLDDLIEWYLKARLSDFDNIKINTDSRVDATMFAINVYGKEYVGVHGDWDGTPTSIAALQAMLQCPIYAVLSGHKHHNMRDEVQGVKNIMAGSFVGVDDFCIQRRIYGRPEQMVMVCTSSGIVCSYDIEL
;
A
#
# COMPACT_ATOMS: atom_id res chain seq x y z
N MET A 1 -0.21 -20.91 4.71
CA MET A 1 0.21 -22.08 5.49
C MET A 1 0.75 -21.73 6.89
N GLY A 2 1.46 -20.63 7.09
CA GLY A 2 1.96 -20.21 8.40
C GLY A 2 0.89 -19.66 9.37
N ILE A 3 -0.12 -18.97 8.86
CA ILE A 3 -1.18 -18.34 9.66
C ILE A 3 -2.10 -19.39 10.28
N PHE A 4 -2.47 -20.40 9.51
CA PHE A 4 -3.37 -21.48 9.95
C PHE A 4 -2.78 -22.34 11.09
N VAL A 5 -1.47 -22.59 11.08
CA VAL A 5 -0.80 -23.32 12.16
C VAL A 5 -0.76 -22.49 13.47
N GLY A 6 -0.75 -21.16 13.34
CA GLY A 6 -0.77 -20.26 14.48
C GLY A 6 -2.12 -20.22 15.23
N MET A 7 -3.24 -20.17 14.50
CA MET A 7 -4.58 -20.15 15.12
C MET A 7 -4.93 -21.48 15.78
N MET A 8 -4.61 -22.62 15.13
CA MET A 8 -4.78 -23.92 15.79
C MET A 8 -3.94 -24.07 17.08
N GLY A 9 -2.78 -23.43 17.14
CA GLY A 9 -1.95 -23.43 18.34
C GLY A 9 -2.50 -22.60 19.51
N CYS A 10 -3.42 -21.67 19.25
CA CYS A 10 -4.10 -20.89 20.29
C CYS A 10 -5.29 -21.66 20.91
N ILE A 11 -5.95 -22.54 20.12
CA ILE A 11 -7.13 -23.32 20.57
C ILE A 11 -6.70 -24.62 21.26
N TYR A 12 -5.64 -25.23 20.81
CA TYR A 12 -5.07 -26.45 21.39
C TYR A 12 -3.64 -26.17 21.88
N GLY A 13 -3.40 -26.29 23.16
CA GLY A 13 -2.04 -26.04 23.73
C GLY A 13 -0.96 -26.82 22.98
N ARG A 14 0.23 -26.26 22.91
CA ARG A 14 1.39 -26.75 22.13
C ARG A 14 1.76 -28.23 22.36
N GLU A 15 1.27 -28.85 23.43
CA GLU A 15 1.58 -30.24 23.78
C GLU A 15 0.81 -31.30 22.96
N ASP A 16 -0.27 -30.94 22.29
CA ASP A 16 -1.07 -31.88 21.50
C ASP A 16 -0.73 -31.93 20.00
N ALA A 17 0.08 -30.99 19.50
CA ALA A 17 0.49 -30.94 18.10
C ALA A 17 1.43 -32.09 17.68
N ASP A 18 2.11 -32.72 18.63
CA ASP A 18 3.03 -33.85 18.38
C ASP A 18 2.33 -35.21 18.32
N LYS A 19 1.00 -35.25 18.47
CA LYS A 19 0.20 -36.49 18.50
C LYS A 19 -0.61 -36.76 17.22
N LEU A 20 -0.36 -36.06 16.16
CA LEU A 20 -1.01 -36.32 14.86
C LEU A 20 -0.46 -37.58 14.20
N PRO A 21 -1.32 -38.46 13.64
CA PRO A 21 -0.91 -39.72 13.01
C PRO A 21 0.03 -39.47 11.82
N CYS A 22 0.99 -40.37 11.63
CA CYS A 22 2.04 -40.36 10.60
C CYS A 22 1.59 -40.40 9.13
N GLU A 23 0.33 -40.19 8.78
CA GLU A 23 -0.17 -40.28 7.40
C GLU A 23 0.00 -39.02 6.55
N TYR A 24 0.54 -37.94 7.11
CA TYR A 24 0.77 -36.67 6.41
C TYR A 24 2.26 -36.32 6.22
N GLN A 25 3.14 -37.30 6.11
CA GLN A 25 4.53 -37.05 5.69
C GLN A 25 4.61 -36.97 4.15
N ILE A 26 4.59 -35.78 3.61
CA ILE A 26 4.91 -35.51 2.20
C ILE A 26 6.42 -35.56 2.05
N SER A 27 6.93 -36.65 1.43
CA SER A 27 8.33 -36.76 1.03
C SER A 27 8.59 -35.86 -0.18
N PHE A 28 9.43 -34.85 -0.03
CA PHE A 28 9.96 -34.09 -1.16
C PHE A 28 11.07 -34.88 -1.85
N PRO A 29 11.08 -35.05 -3.17
CA PRO A 29 12.21 -35.61 -3.87
C PRO A 29 13.38 -34.62 -3.81
N ARG A 30 14.58 -35.12 -3.42
CA ARG A 30 15.83 -34.37 -3.52
C ARG A 30 16.14 -34.13 -5.00
N VAL A 31 16.03 -32.89 -5.44
CA VAL A 31 16.58 -32.46 -6.74
C VAL A 31 18.00 -31.96 -6.48
N GLY A 32 18.95 -32.59 -7.18
CA GLY A 32 20.35 -32.27 -7.09
C GLY A 32 20.69 -30.90 -7.68
N SER A 33 21.74 -30.31 -7.14
CA SER A 33 22.58 -29.19 -7.63
C SER A 33 21.86 -28.03 -8.31
N CYS A 34 21.60 -26.98 -7.54
CA CYS A 34 21.13 -25.69 -7.99
C CYS A 34 22.27 -24.92 -8.68
N VAL A 35 22.20 -24.78 -10.00
CA VAL A 35 22.96 -23.77 -10.74
C VAL A 35 22.12 -22.46 -10.68
N ARG A 36 22.67 -21.43 -10.09
CA ARG A 36 22.06 -20.08 -10.09
C ARG A 36 21.95 -19.58 -11.53
N ALA A 37 20.73 -19.46 -12.03
CA ALA A 37 20.45 -18.74 -13.26
C ALA A 37 20.24 -17.25 -12.91
N THR A 38 21.11 -16.39 -13.42
CA THR A 38 20.87 -14.93 -13.49
C THR A 38 19.83 -14.66 -14.59
N PRO A 39 18.85 -13.80 -14.39
CA PRO A 39 17.88 -13.46 -15.46
C PRO A 39 18.56 -12.57 -16.50
N GLY A 40 18.46 -12.97 -17.78
CA GLY A 40 18.67 -12.03 -18.87
C GLY A 40 19.72 -12.37 -19.93
N PHE A 41 19.95 -13.63 -20.30
CA PHE A 41 20.66 -13.94 -21.57
C PHE A 41 19.94 -15.04 -22.34
N ALA A 42 19.29 -14.65 -23.44
CA ALA A 42 18.84 -15.58 -24.46
C ALA A 42 20.09 -16.12 -25.21
N VAL A 43 20.28 -17.42 -25.19
CA VAL A 43 21.36 -18.07 -25.98
C VAL A 43 20.89 -18.12 -27.42
N ILE A 44 21.45 -17.26 -28.27
CA ILE A 44 21.25 -17.29 -29.74
C ILE A 44 22.07 -18.43 -30.32
N LYS A 45 21.42 -19.38 -30.97
CA LYS A 45 22.10 -20.48 -31.64
C LYS A 45 22.84 -19.95 -32.89
N LYS A 46 23.98 -20.50 -33.18
CA LYS A 46 24.86 -20.15 -34.31
C LYS A 46 24.21 -20.23 -35.70
N THR A 47 23.00 -20.80 -35.78
CA THR A 47 22.19 -20.95 -37.01
C THR A 47 21.32 -19.71 -37.32
N ASP A 48 21.20 -18.77 -36.40
CA ASP A 48 20.30 -17.60 -36.53
C ASP A 48 21.02 -16.33 -36.99
N ILE A 49 22.33 -16.43 -37.20
CA ILE A 49 23.20 -15.30 -37.60
C ILE A 49 22.88 -14.72 -38.98
N PRO A 50 22.46 -15.51 -40.00
CA PRO A 50 22.13 -14.95 -41.31
C PRO A 50 20.87 -14.11 -41.32
N LEU A 51 19.88 -14.41 -40.47
CA LEU A 51 18.60 -13.68 -40.40
C LEU A 51 18.72 -12.30 -39.71
N LEU A 52 19.72 -12.15 -38.83
CA LEU A 52 19.98 -10.88 -38.14
C LEU A 52 20.74 -9.87 -39.00
N LEU A 53 21.49 -10.34 -40.00
CA LEU A 53 22.22 -9.47 -40.92
C LEU A 53 21.33 -8.86 -42.02
N GLU A 54 20.24 -9.54 -42.41
CA GLU A 54 19.26 -8.97 -43.35
C GLU A 54 18.30 -7.99 -42.68
N LEU A 55 18.09 -8.03 -41.33
CA LEU A 55 17.28 -7.09 -40.60
C LEU A 55 18.02 -5.78 -40.26
N SER A 56 19.36 -5.75 -40.42
CA SER A 56 20.16 -4.55 -40.11
C SER A 56 20.22 -3.49 -41.25
N THR A 57 19.71 -3.81 -42.44
CA THR A 57 19.76 -2.89 -43.59
C THR A 57 18.47 -2.13 -43.88
N ASN A 58 17.38 -2.39 -43.14
CA ASN A 58 16.10 -1.70 -43.32
C ASN A 58 15.38 -1.42 -42.00
N HIS A 59 15.97 -0.58 -41.12
CA HIS A 59 15.17 -0.01 -40.02
C HIS A 59 15.50 1.44 -39.76
N SER A 60 14.81 2.29 -40.47
CA SER A 60 14.34 3.57 -39.99
C SER A 60 13.00 3.34 -39.26
N ASN A 61 12.91 3.76 -38.00
CA ASN A 61 11.71 3.92 -37.18
C ASN A 61 11.06 2.69 -36.57
N ILE A 62 11.56 2.28 -35.39
CA ILE A 62 10.69 1.75 -34.33
C ILE A 62 11.09 2.43 -33.03
N GLY A 63 10.20 3.27 -32.47
CA GLY A 63 10.24 3.76 -31.09
C GLY A 63 11.32 4.80 -30.79
N GLY A 64 11.13 6.07 -31.19
CA GLY A 64 11.60 7.29 -30.49
C GLY A 64 13.04 7.44 -29.99
N LEU A 65 13.94 6.50 -30.23
CA LEU A 65 15.37 6.60 -29.92
C LEU A 65 16.14 6.83 -31.24
N THR A 66 16.40 8.08 -31.54
CA THR A 66 17.34 8.47 -32.60
C THR A 66 18.71 8.05 -32.11
N TYR A 67 19.25 6.93 -32.60
CA TYR A 67 20.66 6.62 -32.44
C TYR A 67 21.47 7.73 -33.09
N MET A 68 22.19 8.50 -32.27
CA MET A 68 23.06 9.53 -32.81
C MET A 68 24.21 8.86 -33.54
N GLU A 69 24.38 9.18 -34.85
CA GLU A 69 25.43 8.60 -35.67
C GLU A 69 26.81 9.00 -35.10
N LEU A 70 27.57 8.01 -34.64
CA LEU A 70 28.90 8.26 -34.04
C LEU A 70 29.94 8.65 -35.06
N ASN A 71 29.74 8.33 -36.34
CA ASN A 71 30.66 8.65 -37.40
C ASN A 71 30.60 10.14 -37.77
N LYS A 72 31.72 10.68 -38.28
CA LYS A 72 31.80 12.04 -38.80
C LYS A 72 30.92 12.17 -40.03
N LYS A 73 30.10 13.23 -40.07
CA LYS A 73 29.22 13.55 -41.23
C LYS A 73 30.01 14.22 -42.37
N ASP A 74 29.57 14.04 -43.63
CA ASP A 74 30.28 14.53 -44.82
C ASP A 74 30.53 16.06 -44.81
N ASN A 75 29.64 16.84 -44.21
CA ASN A 75 29.73 18.28 -44.11
C ASN A 75 30.24 18.80 -42.75
N GLU A 76 30.80 17.93 -41.89
CA GLU A 76 31.22 18.26 -40.55
C GLU A 76 32.77 18.45 -40.51
N THR A 77 33.22 19.57 -39.97
CA THR A 77 34.64 19.75 -39.71
C THR A 77 35.12 18.90 -38.54
N ASP A 78 36.43 18.64 -38.42
CA ASP A 78 36.98 17.87 -37.30
C ASP A 78 36.63 18.51 -35.95
N PHE A 79 36.63 19.84 -35.88
CA PHE A 79 36.22 20.58 -34.68
C PHE A 79 34.72 20.37 -34.34
N GLN A 80 33.85 20.48 -35.34
CA GLN A 80 32.40 20.26 -35.13
C GLN A 80 32.10 18.84 -34.72
N TYR A 81 32.79 17.87 -35.33
CA TYR A 81 32.68 16.45 -34.98
C TYR A 81 33.12 16.20 -33.54
N HIS A 82 34.31 16.66 -33.16
CA HIS A 82 34.83 16.53 -31.80
C HIS A 82 33.90 17.17 -30.78
N ARG A 83 33.41 18.38 -31.05
CA ARG A 83 32.44 19.08 -30.21
C ARG A 83 31.13 18.29 -30.04
N ARG A 84 30.59 17.75 -31.10
CA ARG A 84 29.36 16.96 -31.09
C ARG A 84 29.48 15.72 -30.19
N ILE A 85 30.60 15.02 -30.25
CA ILE A 85 30.83 13.85 -29.41
C ILE A 85 31.01 14.23 -27.92
N VAL A 86 31.79 15.27 -27.64
CA VAL A 86 32.02 15.74 -26.26
C VAL A 86 30.74 16.29 -25.64
N TYR A 87 30.03 17.16 -26.34
CA TYR A 87 28.79 17.76 -25.85
C TYR A 87 27.65 16.71 -25.75
N GLY A 88 27.56 15.81 -26.71
CA GLY A 88 26.62 14.69 -26.67
C GLY A 88 26.76 13.80 -25.42
N LYS A 89 28.01 13.65 -24.92
CA LYS A 89 28.27 12.89 -23.68
C LYS A 89 28.03 13.70 -22.41
N LEU A 90 28.53 14.94 -22.35
CA LEU A 90 28.59 15.71 -21.10
C LEU A 90 27.44 16.72 -20.94
N VAL A 91 27.03 17.38 -22.01
CA VAL A 91 26.06 18.49 -22.00
C VAL A 91 24.66 17.99 -22.37
N ASP A 92 24.49 17.51 -23.60
CA ASP A 92 23.19 17.11 -24.16
C ASP A 92 22.75 15.74 -23.69
N LYS A 93 23.68 14.95 -23.16
CA LYS A 93 23.50 13.56 -22.68
C LYS A 93 22.88 12.61 -23.71
N THR A 94 22.93 12.95 -24.98
CA THR A 94 22.46 12.11 -26.09
C THR A 94 23.31 10.87 -26.29
N LEU A 95 24.56 10.88 -25.77
CA LEU A 95 25.51 9.77 -25.77
C LEU A 95 25.80 9.25 -24.36
N SER A 96 24.87 9.44 -23.40
CA SER A 96 25.04 9.00 -22.01
C SER A 96 25.31 7.50 -21.86
N ASP A 97 24.72 6.69 -22.73
CA ASP A 97 24.74 5.22 -22.65
C ASP A 97 26.06 4.60 -23.14
N TYR A 98 26.90 5.36 -23.82
CA TYR A 98 28.21 4.92 -24.27
C TYR A 98 29.29 5.16 -23.22
N ASP A 99 30.25 4.25 -23.07
CA ASP A 99 31.40 4.44 -22.19
C ASP A 99 32.36 5.51 -22.68
N TYR A 100 33.05 6.20 -21.77
CA TYR A 100 34.06 7.20 -22.11
C TYR A 100 35.20 6.62 -22.96
N SER A 101 35.60 5.37 -22.69
CA SER A 101 36.65 4.67 -23.46
C SER A 101 36.22 4.42 -24.90
N GLU A 102 34.97 4.04 -25.10
CA GLU A 102 34.37 3.81 -26.42
C GLU A 102 34.27 5.12 -27.21
N LEU A 103 33.71 6.17 -26.60
CA LEU A 103 33.60 7.48 -27.26
C LEU A 103 34.95 8.15 -27.51
N ALA A 104 35.99 7.87 -26.71
CA ALA A 104 37.34 8.39 -26.93
C ALA A 104 37.94 7.92 -28.26
N LYS A 105 37.57 6.75 -28.75
CA LYS A 105 38.00 6.27 -30.08
C LYS A 105 37.50 7.17 -31.21
N TYR A 106 36.26 7.66 -31.07
CA TYR A 106 35.63 8.56 -32.03
C TYR A 106 36.13 10.02 -31.85
N ALA A 107 36.19 10.49 -30.62
CA ALA A 107 36.57 11.87 -30.33
C ALA A 107 38.08 12.17 -30.54
N TYR A 108 38.95 11.19 -30.25
CA TYR A 108 40.43 11.39 -30.22
C TYR A 108 41.18 10.40 -31.10
N GLY A 109 40.51 9.49 -31.83
CA GLY A 109 41.07 8.55 -32.75
C GLY A 109 41.91 7.43 -32.11
N LYS A 110 41.88 7.29 -30.79
CA LYS A 110 42.61 6.27 -30.02
C LYS A 110 41.79 5.72 -28.85
N GLU A 111 42.08 4.49 -28.45
CA GLU A 111 41.53 3.92 -27.23
C GLU A 111 42.32 4.41 -26.01
N TYR A 112 41.64 4.73 -24.95
CA TYR A 112 42.18 5.13 -23.67
C TYR A 112 41.51 4.40 -22.53
N SER A 113 42.21 4.26 -21.40
CA SER A 113 41.55 3.70 -20.20
C SER A 113 40.37 4.59 -19.76
N PRO A 114 39.35 4.04 -19.11
CA PRO A 114 38.14 4.77 -18.73
C PRO A 114 38.41 6.07 -17.96
N ASP A 115 39.36 6.06 -17.03
CA ASP A 115 39.72 7.24 -16.23
C ASP A 115 40.47 8.31 -17.06
N VAL A 116 41.30 7.91 -17.99
CA VAL A 116 42.00 8.83 -18.88
C VAL A 116 41.00 9.43 -19.87
N ALA A 117 40.19 8.63 -20.50
CA ALA A 117 39.14 9.06 -21.42
C ALA A 117 38.21 10.06 -20.74
N ARG A 118 37.73 9.78 -19.53
CA ARG A 118 36.86 10.67 -18.75
C ARG A 118 37.53 12.04 -18.50
N ARG A 119 38.80 12.07 -18.07
CA ARG A 119 39.51 13.32 -17.85
C ARG A 119 39.69 14.12 -19.14
N MET A 120 39.93 13.46 -20.28
CA MET A 120 40.03 14.10 -21.57
C MET A 120 38.72 14.75 -22.00
N PHE A 121 37.59 14.07 -21.79
CA PHE A 121 36.28 14.64 -22.11
C PHE A 121 35.97 15.89 -21.30
N TYR A 122 36.18 15.89 -19.97
CA TYR A 122 36.01 17.10 -19.15
C TYR A 122 37.02 18.24 -19.51
N GLY A 123 38.26 17.88 -19.87
CA GLY A 123 39.24 18.83 -20.37
C GLY A 123 38.81 19.48 -21.68
N SER A 124 38.29 18.68 -22.61
CA SER A 124 37.78 19.18 -23.91
C SER A 124 36.53 20.03 -23.74
N GLU A 125 35.58 19.66 -22.88
CA GLU A 125 34.41 20.45 -22.56
C GLU A 125 34.80 21.86 -22.10
N ARG A 126 35.71 21.96 -21.13
CA ARG A 126 36.20 23.23 -20.60
C ARG A 126 36.92 24.09 -21.68
N THR A 127 37.66 23.44 -22.57
CA THR A 127 38.33 24.16 -23.69
C THR A 127 37.29 24.66 -24.70
N LEU A 128 36.28 23.89 -25.02
CA LEU A 128 35.19 24.28 -25.91
C LEU A 128 34.38 25.43 -25.34
N GLU A 129 34.12 25.43 -24.03
CA GLU A 129 33.45 26.53 -23.33
C GLU A 129 34.25 27.83 -23.41
N LEU A 130 35.57 27.78 -23.26
CA LEU A 130 36.43 28.96 -23.39
C LEU A 130 36.40 29.52 -24.81
N ILE A 131 36.45 28.66 -25.83
CA ILE A 131 36.35 29.07 -27.24
C ILE A 131 34.98 29.69 -27.55
N ASP A 132 33.92 29.12 -27.01
CA ASP A 132 32.57 29.66 -27.20
C ASP A 132 32.40 31.04 -26.52
N ASN A 133 32.94 31.18 -25.30
CA ASN A 133 32.93 32.49 -24.61
C ASN A 133 33.74 33.54 -25.34
N GLU A 134 34.90 33.20 -25.94
CA GLU A 134 35.74 34.13 -26.72
C GLU A 134 34.99 34.53 -28.00
N ARG A 135 34.28 33.64 -28.67
CA ARG A 135 33.43 33.95 -29.83
C ARG A 135 32.25 34.84 -29.46
N LEU A 136 31.64 34.64 -28.28
CA LEU A 136 30.55 35.46 -27.76
C LEU A 136 31.03 36.93 -27.52
N LEU A 137 32.26 37.11 -27.01
CA LEU A 137 32.84 38.41 -26.78
C LEU A 137 33.14 39.22 -28.07
N GLN A 138 33.22 38.53 -29.23
CA GLN A 138 33.41 39.14 -30.54
C GLN A 138 32.10 39.43 -31.28
N THR A 139 30.93 39.10 -30.66
CA THR A 139 29.61 39.25 -31.25
C THR A 139 28.98 40.59 -30.82
N ASP A 140 28.23 41.23 -31.71
CA ASP A 140 27.53 42.48 -31.46
C ASP A 140 26.56 42.39 -30.29
N ALA A 141 26.45 43.43 -29.46
CA ALA A 141 25.70 43.46 -28.20
C ALA A 141 24.19 43.17 -28.38
N ASP A 142 23.61 43.57 -29.49
CA ASP A 142 22.19 43.32 -29.80
C ASP A 142 21.95 41.83 -30.12
N THR A 143 22.87 41.21 -30.86
CA THR A 143 22.82 39.78 -31.19
C THR A 143 23.03 38.90 -29.95
N LEU A 144 23.87 39.31 -29.01
CA LEU A 144 24.08 38.65 -27.73
C LEU A 144 22.80 38.67 -26.86
N SER A 145 22.13 39.85 -26.80
CA SER A 145 20.87 40.00 -26.06
C SER A 145 19.76 39.06 -26.59
N ASP A 146 19.65 38.88 -27.89
CA ASP A 146 18.67 37.99 -28.51
C ASP A 146 19.01 36.50 -28.33
N ILE A 147 20.30 36.16 -28.34
CA ILE A 147 20.77 34.80 -28.04
C ILE A 147 20.46 34.46 -26.58
N ASP A 148 20.73 35.37 -25.65
CA ASP A 148 20.43 35.16 -24.23
C ASP A 148 18.93 34.97 -23.95
N LYS A 149 18.08 35.77 -24.60
CA LYS A 149 16.63 35.61 -24.50
C LYS A 149 16.17 34.23 -25.00
N ARG A 150 16.66 33.81 -26.18
CA ARG A 150 16.33 32.47 -26.73
C ARG A 150 16.88 31.33 -25.87
N MET A 151 18.07 31.51 -25.27
CA MET A 151 18.62 30.52 -24.34
C MET A 151 17.77 30.37 -23.07
N ILE A 152 17.26 31.50 -22.55
CA ILE A 152 16.35 31.48 -21.40
C ILE A 152 15.03 30.80 -21.75
N GLU A 153 14.46 31.06 -22.92
CA GLU A 153 13.24 30.43 -23.40
C GLU A 153 13.44 28.92 -23.56
N LEU A 154 14.52 28.48 -24.22
CA LEU A 154 14.86 27.08 -24.39
C LEU A 154 15.08 26.36 -23.04
N LYS A 155 15.71 27.01 -22.06
CA LYS A 155 15.87 26.45 -20.72
C LYS A 155 14.52 26.28 -20.02
N LYS A 156 13.62 27.27 -20.17
CA LYS A 156 12.25 27.16 -19.62
C LYS A 156 11.46 26.04 -20.28
N GLU A 157 11.52 25.88 -21.60
CA GLU A 157 10.84 24.78 -22.30
C GLU A 157 11.41 23.42 -21.93
N LYS A 158 12.75 23.31 -21.84
CA LYS A 158 13.40 22.07 -21.38
C LYS A 158 12.97 21.69 -19.96
N GLN A 159 12.92 22.66 -19.04
CA GLN A 159 12.45 22.40 -17.66
C GLN A 159 10.99 21.95 -17.67
N LYS A 160 10.13 22.61 -18.42
CA LYS A 160 8.71 22.24 -18.56
C LYS A 160 8.52 20.81 -19.09
N LEU A 161 9.34 20.40 -20.06
CA LEU A 161 9.32 19.03 -20.59
C LEU A 161 9.82 18.01 -19.56
N ILE A 162 10.82 18.33 -18.77
CA ILE A 162 11.32 17.49 -17.68
C ILE A 162 10.23 17.29 -16.63
N ASP A 163 9.57 18.37 -16.24
CA ASP A 163 8.49 18.34 -15.25
C ASP A 163 7.29 17.53 -15.76
N GLN A 164 6.89 17.72 -17.02
CA GLN A 164 5.82 16.93 -17.67
C GLN A 164 6.18 15.43 -17.74
N ARG A 165 7.42 15.10 -18.11
CA ARG A 165 7.89 13.71 -18.16
C ARG A 165 7.91 13.08 -16.77
N SER A 166 8.32 13.85 -15.76
CA SER A 166 8.30 13.38 -14.37
C SER A 166 6.88 13.10 -13.88
N ALA A 167 5.94 14.02 -14.16
CA ALA A 167 4.53 13.84 -13.84
C ALA A 167 3.92 12.64 -14.57
N PHE A 168 4.19 12.48 -15.86
CA PHE A 168 3.73 11.34 -16.65
C PHE A 168 4.29 10.01 -16.11
N ASN A 169 5.58 9.94 -15.81
CA ASN A 169 6.19 8.74 -15.26
C ASN A 169 5.61 8.38 -13.88
N LYS A 170 5.21 9.38 -13.09
CA LYS A 170 4.52 9.15 -11.81
C LYS A 170 3.17 8.47 -12.04
N ILE A 171 2.36 9.00 -12.95
CA ILE A 171 1.03 8.44 -13.31
C ILE A 171 1.17 7.01 -13.85
N VAL A 172 2.14 6.75 -14.72
CA VAL A 172 2.39 5.40 -15.26
C VAL A 172 2.76 4.42 -14.16
N ARG A 173 3.60 4.82 -13.20
CA ARG A 173 3.97 3.96 -12.06
C ARG A 173 2.79 3.68 -11.13
N GLU A 174 1.95 4.68 -10.88
CA GLU A 174 0.75 4.54 -10.06
C GLU A 174 -0.22 3.55 -10.72
N ARG A 175 -0.52 3.70 -12.02
CA ARG A 175 -1.38 2.76 -12.76
C ARG A 175 -0.82 1.33 -12.84
N SER A 176 0.49 1.18 -13.09
CA SER A 176 1.09 -0.16 -13.12
C SER A 176 1.00 -0.88 -11.77
N ARG A 177 1.11 -0.14 -10.66
CA ARG A 177 0.93 -0.71 -9.32
C ARG A 177 -0.50 -1.12 -9.05
N GLU A 178 -1.46 -0.34 -9.52
CA GLU A 178 -2.89 -0.63 -9.40
C GLU A 178 -3.28 -1.86 -10.23
N GLU A 179 -2.79 -1.96 -11.48
CA GLU A 179 -3.00 -3.13 -12.33
C GLU A 179 -2.37 -4.39 -11.73
N GLU A 180 -1.14 -4.31 -11.23
CA GLU A 180 -0.44 -5.41 -10.55
C GLU A 180 -1.19 -5.86 -9.28
N LEU A 181 -1.69 -4.92 -8.48
CA LEU A 181 -2.50 -5.20 -7.29
C LEU A 181 -3.78 -5.96 -7.67
N ASN A 182 -4.51 -5.48 -8.69
CA ASN A 182 -5.73 -6.11 -9.15
C ASN A 182 -5.50 -7.51 -9.72
N GLU A 183 -4.42 -7.72 -10.48
CA GLU A 183 -4.04 -9.04 -10.98
C GLU A 183 -3.72 -10.01 -9.84
N ILE A 184 -2.91 -9.58 -8.86
CA ILE A 184 -2.51 -10.41 -7.72
C ILE A 184 -3.74 -10.77 -6.86
N LEU A 185 -4.64 -9.83 -6.61
CA LEU A 185 -5.86 -10.07 -5.85
C LEU A 185 -6.81 -11.03 -6.60
N THR A 186 -7.00 -10.80 -7.89
CA THR A 186 -7.84 -11.66 -8.72
C THR A 186 -7.29 -13.08 -8.79
N ASP A 187 -5.98 -13.24 -8.96
CA ASP A 187 -5.32 -14.54 -8.98
C ASP A 187 -5.34 -15.22 -7.61
N SER A 188 -5.20 -14.47 -6.53
CA SER A 188 -5.28 -15.02 -5.17
C SER A 188 -6.65 -15.56 -4.85
N VAL A 189 -7.72 -14.90 -5.30
CA VAL A 189 -9.10 -15.37 -5.10
C VAL A 189 -9.44 -16.54 -6.03
N ARG A 190 -8.99 -16.50 -7.30
CA ARG A 190 -9.32 -17.54 -8.29
C ARG A 190 -8.50 -18.82 -8.15
N ASN A 191 -7.23 -18.71 -7.81
CA ASN A 191 -6.28 -19.82 -7.81
C ASN A 191 -5.80 -20.20 -6.40
N GLY A 192 -6.33 -19.54 -5.36
CA GLY A 192 -5.87 -19.71 -4.01
C GLY A 192 -6.17 -21.09 -3.47
N ASN A 193 -5.13 -21.86 -3.15
CA ASN A 193 -5.20 -22.96 -2.17
C ASN A 193 -5.36 -22.37 -0.77
N LEU A 194 -6.40 -21.54 -0.59
CA LEU A 194 -6.73 -21.01 0.73
C LEU A 194 -7.27 -22.14 1.60
N PRO A 195 -6.91 -22.19 2.88
CA PRO A 195 -7.47 -23.17 3.81
C PRO A 195 -9.00 -23.05 3.80
N ARG A 196 -9.70 -24.18 3.84
CA ARG A 196 -11.15 -24.17 3.99
C ARG A 196 -11.48 -23.61 5.37
N LEU A 197 -12.31 -22.57 5.40
CA LEU A 197 -12.94 -22.15 6.64
C LEU A 197 -14.01 -23.19 7.02
N ASN A 198 -13.97 -23.66 8.26
CA ASN A 198 -14.98 -24.59 8.75
C ASN A 198 -16.24 -23.80 9.10
N TYR A 199 -17.36 -24.26 8.57
CA TYR A 199 -18.68 -23.72 8.84
C TYR A 199 -19.46 -24.70 9.67
N GLU A 200 -19.80 -24.33 10.90
CA GLU A 200 -20.70 -25.07 11.80
C GLU A 200 -21.68 -24.05 12.38
N MET A 201 -22.96 -24.17 12.00
CA MET A 201 -24.01 -23.30 12.51
C MET A 201 -24.49 -23.83 13.86
N CYS A 202 -24.31 -23.04 14.92
CA CYS A 202 -24.88 -23.28 16.22
C CYS A 202 -26.16 -22.46 16.36
N HIS A 203 -27.23 -23.08 16.79
CA HIS A 203 -28.43 -22.35 17.21
C HIS A 203 -28.30 -22.05 18.70
N ILE A 204 -28.37 -20.78 19.06
CA ILE A 204 -28.19 -20.29 20.42
C ILE A 204 -29.51 -19.66 20.87
N ASP A 205 -30.05 -20.17 22.02
CA ASP A 205 -31.14 -19.47 22.68
C ASP A 205 -30.61 -18.19 23.31
N ALA A 206 -31.24 -17.06 23.00
CA ALA A 206 -30.65 -15.76 23.31
C ALA A 206 -31.67 -14.77 23.85
N ASP A 207 -31.15 -13.79 24.59
CA ASP A 207 -31.89 -12.58 24.99
C ASP A 207 -31.93 -11.57 23.80
N ASP A 208 -32.88 -10.63 23.83
CA ASP A 208 -33.02 -9.64 22.76
C ASP A 208 -31.97 -8.52 22.89
N ASN A 209 -30.73 -8.88 22.60
CA ASN A 209 -29.62 -7.94 22.56
C ASN A 209 -28.69 -8.26 21.38
N THR A 210 -27.82 -7.33 21.06
CA THR A 210 -26.81 -7.44 20.00
C THR A 210 -25.47 -6.92 20.53
N LEU A 211 -24.40 -7.68 20.31
CA LEU A 211 -23.06 -7.17 20.55
C LEU A 211 -22.61 -6.29 19.40
N LEU A 212 -22.17 -5.09 19.73
CA LEU A 212 -21.51 -4.17 18.81
C LEU A 212 -20.03 -4.19 19.12
N VAL A 213 -19.23 -4.74 18.21
CA VAL A 213 -17.81 -5.10 18.40
C VAL A 213 -16.94 -4.22 17.53
N SER A 214 -16.02 -3.46 18.11
CA SER A 214 -15.06 -2.69 17.33
C SER A 214 -13.97 -3.60 16.72
N LEU A 215 -13.48 -3.23 15.56
CA LEU A 215 -12.32 -3.85 14.92
C LEU A 215 -11.53 -2.77 14.18
N ASN A 216 -11.08 -1.75 14.93
CA ASN A 216 -10.51 -0.52 14.40
C ASN A 216 -9.00 -0.52 14.51
N ASP A 217 -8.35 0.24 13.63
CA ASP A 217 -6.94 0.61 13.73
C ASP A 217 -6.02 -0.62 13.95
N ILE A 218 -6.20 -1.64 13.11
CA ILE A 218 -5.40 -2.88 13.16
C ILE A 218 -3.96 -2.59 12.75
N HIS A 219 -3.77 -1.72 11.75
CA HIS A 219 -2.46 -1.37 11.19
C HIS A 219 -1.60 -2.60 10.86
N TYR A 220 -2.21 -3.61 10.24
CA TYR A 220 -1.52 -4.83 9.85
C TYR A 220 -0.30 -4.52 8.97
N GLY A 221 0.81 -5.21 9.25
CA GLY A 221 2.09 -5.03 8.56
C GLY A 221 3.05 -4.04 9.24
N LEU A 222 2.58 -3.22 10.19
CA LEU A 222 3.44 -2.38 11.02
C LEU A 222 4.31 -3.24 11.93
N THR A 223 5.56 -2.84 12.10
CA THR A 223 6.47 -3.43 13.10
C THR A 223 6.91 -2.36 14.08
N VAL A 224 6.62 -2.58 15.36
CA VAL A 224 7.03 -1.74 16.47
C VAL A 224 7.78 -2.62 17.46
N ASN A 225 8.95 -2.16 17.92
CA ASN A 225 9.70 -2.81 18.99
C ASN A 225 10.44 -1.75 19.82
N ASN A 226 9.79 -1.28 20.86
CA ASN A 226 10.32 -0.25 21.75
C ASN A 226 10.08 -0.61 23.22
N ALA A 227 10.35 0.31 24.14
CA ALA A 227 10.23 0.07 25.58
C ALA A 227 8.78 -0.15 26.07
N TRP A 228 7.78 0.22 25.28
CA TRP A 228 6.35 0.19 25.65
C TRP A 228 5.55 -0.81 24.87
N THR A 229 5.92 -1.06 23.58
CA THR A 229 5.13 -1.83 22.63
C THR A 229 6.02 -2.75 21.82
N THR A 230 5.59 -4.01 21.70
CA THR A 230 6.03 -4.94 20.67
C THR A 230 4.82 -5.27 19.81
N TYR A 231 4.85 -4.91 18.52
CA TYR A 231 3.78 -5.17 17.56
C TYR A 231 4.37 -5.61 16.23
N ASN A 232 3.75 -6.59 15.61
CA ASN A 232 4.01 -7.10 14.27
C ASN A 232 2.85 -8.02 13.86
N PRO A 233 2.77 -8.53 12.62
CA PRO A 233 1.68 -9.41 12.19
C PRO A 233 1.44 -10.64 13.08
N ASP A 234 2.51 -11.26 13.62
CA ASP A 234 2.39 -12.41 14.51
C ASP A 234 1.77 -12.04 15.88
N VAL A 235 2.10 -10.86 16.39
CA VAL A 235 1.52 -10.31 17.63
C VAL A 235 0.07 -9.90 17.39
N CYS A 236 -0.23 -9.25 16.24
CA CYS A 236 -1.58 -8.90 15.83
C CYS A 236 -2.50 -10.12 15.82
N MET A 237 -2.07 -11.23 15.24
CA MET A 237 -2.83 -12.48 15.23
C MET A 237 -3.12 -12.98 16.65
N LYS A 238 -2.15 -12.94 17.56
CA LYS A 238 -2.36 -13.34 18.97
C LYS A 238 -3.35 -12.44 19.69
N MET A 239 -3.28 -11.14 19.43
CA MET A 239 -4.23 -10.16 19.97
C MET A 239 -5.63 -10.41 19.43
N MET A 240 -5.77 -10.76 18.14
CA MET A 240 -7.05 -11.12 17.53
C MET A 240 -7.67 -12.36 18.18
N CYS A 241 -6.88 -13.40 18.45
CA CYS A 241 -7.35 -14.60 19.18
C CYS A 241 -7.82 -14.22 20.60
N LYS A 242 -7.02 -13.45 21.35
CA LYS A 242 -7.40 -12.99 22.69
C LYS A 242 -8.69 -12.17 22.67
N TYR A 243 -8.84 -11.32 21.65
CA TYR A 243 -10.04 -10.51 21.48
C TYR A 243 -11.28 -11.37 21.20
N LEU A 244 -11.16 -12.36 20.33
CA LEU A 244 -12.19 -13.35 20.04
C LEU A 244 -12.67 -14.05 21.32
N ASP A 245 -11.74 -14.57 22.14
CA ASP A 245 -12.06 -15.25 23.40
C ASP A 245 -12.86 -14.33 24.36
N ARG A 246 -12.50 -13.04 24.40
CA ARG A 246 -13.20 -12.06 25.24
C ARG A 246 -14.59 -11.74 24.70
N ILE A 247 -14.77 -11.63 23.38
CA ILE A 247 -16.08 -11.41 22.76
C ILE A 247 -17.00 -12.59 23.07
N VAL A 248 -16.53 -13.83 22.88
CA VAL A 248 -17.30 -15.04 23.17
C VAL A 248 -17.71 -15.09 24.66
N SER A 249 -16.78 -14.80 25.58
CA SER A 249 -17.09 -14.75 27.01
C SER A 249 -18.14 -13.69 27.36
N ILE A 250 -18.14 -12.54 26.68
CA ILE A 250 -19.14 -11.49 26.85
C ILE A 250 -20.49 -11.93 26.26
N ALA A 251 -20.46 -12.59 25.10
CA ALA A 251 -21.67 -13.14 24.48
C ALA A 251 -22.36 -14.16 25.38
N GLU A 252 -21.60 -15.09 25.96
CA GLU A 252 -22.10 -16.08 26.92
C GLU A 252 -22.70 -15.40 28.17
N LEU A 253 -22.01 -14.38 28.72
CA LEU A 253 -22.47 -13.65 29.91
C LEU A 253 -23.81 -12.94 29.68
N HIS A 254 -24.02 -12.41 28.47
CA HIS A 254 -25.21 -11.61 28.10
C HIS A 254 -26.25 -12.44 27.30
N HIS A 255 -26.01 -13.72 27.07
CA HIS A 255 -26.82 -14.56 26.21
C HIS A 255 -27.10 -13.89 24.84
N SER A 256 -26.05 -13.40 24.24
CA SER A 256 -26.12 -12.67 22.95
C SER A 256 -25.93 -13.64 21.78
N ASP A 257 -26.87 -13.62 20.84
CA ASP A 257 -26.79 -14.44 19.61
C ASP A 257 -26.53 -13.66 18.33
N LYS A 258 -26.45 -12.32 18.43
CA LYS A 258 -26.23 -11.40 17.33
C LYS A 258 -24.98 -10.55 17.58
N CYS A 259 -24.14 -10.45 16.57
CA CYS A 259 -22.92 -9.68 16.61
C CYS A 259 -22.82 -8.77 15.38
N ILE A 260 -22.56 -7.48 15.59
CA ILE A 260 -22.19 -6.53 14.55
C ILE A 260 -20.76 -6.12 14.79
N VAL A 261 -19.87 -6.50 13.90
CA VAL A 261 -18.47 -6.06 13.89
C VAL A 261 -18.36 -4.82 13.04
N TYR A 262 -17.96 -3.70 13.64
CA TYR A 262 -17.73 -2.46 12.91
C TYR A 262 -16.25 -2.14 12.83
N ASN A 263 -15.81 -1.74 11.64
CA ASN A 263 -14.44 -1.33 11.34
C ASN A 263 -14.44 0.11 10.83
N CYS A 264 -13.91 1.00 11.64
CA CYS A 264 -13.79 2.42 11.28
C CYS A 264 -12.47 2.73 10.54
N GLY A 265 -11.87 1.75 9.88
CA GLY A 265 -10.72 1.94 9.00
C GLY A 265 -9.36 1.66 9.66
N ASP A 266 -8.32 1.97 8.91
CA ASP A 266 -6.92 1.73 9.23
C ASP A 266 -6.63 0.25 9.55
N SER A 267 -7.21 -0.65 8.72
CA SER A 267 -6.95 -2.09 8.80
C SER A 267 -5.50 -2.42 8.45
N ILE A 268 -4.89 -1.66 7.54
CA ILE A 268 -3.48 -1.79 7.12
C ILE A 268 -2.65 -0.62 7.66
N SER A 269 -1.35 -0.86 7.82
CA SER A 269 -0.38 0.20 8.11
C SER A 269 -0.21 1.17 6.94
N GLY A 270 -0.40 0.67 5.72
CA GLY A 270 -0.35 1.48 4.51
C GLY A 270 1.05 1.97 4.14
N ASN A 271 1.07 3.02 3.32
CA ASN A 271 2.31 3.56 2.75
C ASN A 271 2.30 5.10 2.70
N ILE A 272 1.56 5.75 3.60
CA ILE A 272 1.27 7.19 3.53
C ILE A 272 2.45 8.10 3.87
N HIS A 273 3.39 7.63 4.70
CA HIS A 273 4.57 8.38 5.14
C HIS A 273 5.84 7.53 5.07
N LEU A 274 6.97 8.15 4.80
CA LEU A 274 8.26 7.46 4.71
C LEU A 274 8.63 6.71 6.01
N THR A 275 8.32 7.27 7.16
CA THR A 275 8.55 6.65 8.47
C THR A 275 7.77 5.34 8.62
N ILE A 276 6.51 5.32 8.19
CA ILE A 276 5.65 4.14 8.19
C ILE A 276 6.19 3.10 7.19
N GLN A 277 6.58 3.53 5.98
CA GLN A 277 7.17 2.64 4.97
C GLN A 277 8.41 1.90 5.47
N VAL A 278 9.25 2.57 6.25
CA VAL A 278 10.48 1.98 6.83
C VAL A 278 10.15 1.04 7.99
N SER A 279 9.09 1.32 8.74
CA SER A 279 8.65 0.50 9.88
C SER A 279 7.80 -0.70 9.47
N ASN A 280 7.32 -0.77 8.24
CA ASN A 280 6.54 -1.89 7.73
C ASN A 280 7.45 -3.10 7.46
N ARG A 281 7.05 -4.26 7.97
CA ARG A 281 7.67 -5.55 7.62
C ARG A 281 7.23 -6.02 6.22
N GLU A 282 6.00 -5.71 5.85
CA GLU A 282 5.33 -6.20 4.65
C GLU A 282 5.02 -5.03 3.72
N ASN A 283 5.09 -5.27 2.41
CA ASN A 283 4.61 -4.30 1.44
C ASN A 283 3.07 -4.21 1.48
N VAL A 284 2.51 -3.16 0.89
CA VAL A 284 1.07 -2.87 0.95
C VAL A 284 0.20 -4.02 0.42
N VAL A 285 0.65 -4.73 -0.61
CA VAL A 285 -0.08 -5.89 -1.17
C VAL A 285 -0.15 -7.03 -0.17
N GLU A 286 0.98 -7.32 0.49
CA GLU A 286 1.04 -8.34 1.55
C GLU A 286 0.19 -7.95 2.75
N GLN A 287 0.17 -6.65 3.12
CA GLN A 287 -0.67 -6.13 4.18
C GLN A 287 -2.17 -6.36 3.88
N VAL A 288 -2.64 -5.99 2.68
CA VAL A 288 -4.04 -6.20 2.28
C VAL A 288 -4.40 -7.68 2.29
N LYS A 289 -3.56 -8.54 1.73
CA LYS A 289 -3.79 -10.00 1.73
C LYS A 289 -3.83 -10.56 3.15
N GLY A 290 -2.86 -10.21 3.97
CA GLY A 290 -2.72 -10.75 5.32
C GLY A 290 -3.87 -10.32 6.24
N VAL A 291 -4.26 -9.04 6.23
CA VAL A 291 -5.37 -8.56 7.04
C VAL A 291 -6.71 -9.08 6.54
N SER A 292 -6.89 -9.25 5.22
CA SER A 292 -8.11 -9.81 4.66
C SER A 292 -8.34 -11.24 5.11
N GLU A 293 -7.31 -12.09 5.11
CA GLU A 293 -7.40 -13.45 5.67
C GLU A 293 -7.63 -13.42 7.17
N LEU A 294 -6.91 -12.58 7.92
CA LEU A 294 -7.05 -12.48 9.36
C LEU A 294 -8.49 -12.10 9.78
N ILE A 295 -9.10 -11.12 9.09
CA ILE A 295 -10.48 -10.71 9.34
C ILE A 295 -11.45 -11.82 8.91
N SER A 296 -11.19 -12.50 7.78
CA SER A 296 -12.02 -13.64 7.33
C SER A 296 -12.06 -14.76 8.37
N GLU A 297 -10.89 -15.13 8.89
CA GLU A 297 -10.77 -16.16 9.93
C GLU A 297 -11.48 -15.73 11.23
N PHE A 298 -11.31 -14.46 11.63
CA PHE A 298 -11.97 -13.91 12.81
C PHE A 298 -13.50 -13.94 12.70
N LEU A 299 -14.06 -13.52 11.55
CA LEU A 299 -15.51 -13.54 11.32
C LEU A 299 -16.04 -14.99 11.22
N ALA A 300 -15.27 -15.90 10.59
CA ALA A 300 -15.64 -17.30 10.51
C ALA A 300 -15.65 -17.98 11.89
N GLU A 301 -14.70 -17.66 12.77
CA GLU A 301 -14.71 -18.15 14.15
C GLU A 301 -15.88 -17.56 14.96
N LEU A 302 -16.13 -16.24 14.82
CA LEU A 302 -17.31 -15.61 15.45
C LEU A 302 -18.63 -16.29 15.02
N SER A 303 -18.75 -16.68 13.75
CA SER A 303 -19.97 -17.29 13.22
C SER A 303 -20.37 -18.61 13.88
N LYS A 304 -19.43 -19.26 14.56
CA LYS A 304 -19.69 -20.47 15.36
C LYS A 304 -20.38 -20.18 16.69
N HIS A 305 -20.28 -18.93 17.17
CA HIS A 305 -20.76 -18.49 18.48
C HIS A 305 -21.97 -17.54 18.40
N PHE A 306 -22.43 -17.21 17.17
CA PHE A 306 -23.54 -16.30 16.95
C PHE A 306 -24.48 -16.80 15.86
N ASN A 307 -25.79 -16.65 16.06
CA ASN A 307 -26.77 -16.94 15.02
C ASN A 307 -26.68 -15.96 13.83
N SER A 308 -26.15 -14.76 14.07
CA SER A 308 -25.94 -13.76 13.04
C SER A 308 -24.70 -12.92 13.34
N VAL A 309 -23.80 -12.83 12.37
CA VAL A 309 -22.63 -11.95 12.38
C VAL A 309 -22.76 -10.99 11.21
N GLU A 310 -22.75 -9.70 11.50
CA GLU A 310 -22.73 -8.65 10.48
C GLU A 310 -21.41 -7.89 10.55
N TYR A 311 -20.81 -7.61 9.41
CA TYR A 311 -19.59 -6.79 9.30
C TYR A 311 -19.89 -5.55 8.48
N VAL A 312 -19.49 -4.39 8.99
CA VAL A 312 -19.60 -3.10 8.33
C VAL A 312 -18.30 -2.33 8.47
N SER A 313 -17.87 -1.64 7.41
CA SER A 313 -16.59 -0.93 7.42
C SER A 313 -16.63 0.39 6.68
N VAL A 314 -15.72 1.28 7.06
CA VAL A 314 -15.31 2.45 6.29
C VAL A 314 -13.79 2.49 6.15
N ALA A 315 -13.31 3.27 5.21
CA ALA A 315 -11.90 3.37 4.94
C ALA A 315 -11.20 4.37 5.89
N GLY A 316 -10.00 3.99 6.34
CA GLY A 316 -9.14 4.85 7.15
C GLY A 316 -8.17 5.71 6.32
N ASN A 317 -7.41 6.53 7.02
CA ASN A 317 -6.45 7.42 6.36
C ASN A 317 -5.16 6.71 5.92
N HIS A 318 -4.83 5.57 6.52
CA HIS A 318 -3.66 4.75 6.14
C HIS A 318 -3.86 3.96 4.84
N SER A 319 -5.10 3.75 4.43
CA SER A 319 -5.46 3.03 3.20
C SER A 319 -5.43 3.89 1.92
N ARG A 320 -4.98 5.15 2.01
CA ARG A 320 -4.83 6.05 0.85
C ARG A 320 -3.80 5.52 -0.14
N ILE A 321 -4.14 5.60 -1.43
CA ILE A 321 -3.24 5.20 -2.52
C ILE A 321 -2.24 6.30 -2.92
N ALA A 322 -2.45 7.53 -2.46
CA ALA A 322 -1.62 8.71 -2.74
C ALA A 322 -1.47 9.59 -1.50
N ASN A 323 -0.64 10.63 -1.60
CA ASN A 323 -0.50 11.64 -0.54
C ASN A 323 -1.83 12.36 -0.30
N LYS A 324 -2.04 12.84 0.94
CA LYS A 324 -3.30 13.45 1.41
C LYS A 324 -3.94 14.44 0.43
N ASP A 325 -3.12 15.31 -0.18
CA ASP A 325 -3.62 16.38 -1.07
C ASP A 325 -3.99 15.88 -2.47
N ASN A 326 -3.62 14.64 -2.82
CA ASN A 326 -3.81 14.05 -4.15
C ASN A 326 -4.63 12.74 -4.11
N ALA A 327 -5.01 12.27 -2.94
CA ALA A 327 -5.79 11.03 -2.79
C ALA A 327 -7.28 11.35 -2.90
N PRO A 328 -8.00 10.78 -3.88
CA PRO A 328 -9.45 10.81 -3.87
C PRO A 328 -9.99 10.22 -2.56
N TYR A 329 -11.12 10.75 -2.08
CA TYR A 329 -11.69 10.29 -0.81
C TYR A 329 -12.30 8.89 -0.91
N ASP A 330 -12.67 8.48 -2.10
CA ASP A 330 -13.35 7.23 -2.48
C ASP A 330 -12.42 6.15 -3.05
N GLU A 331 -11.11 6.43 -3.18
CA GLU A 331 -10.12 5.44 -3.60
C GLU A 331 -9.29 4.99 -2.39
N ARG A 332 -9.64 3.85 -1.81
CA ARG A 332 -9.03 3.32 -0.59
C ARG A 332 -8.72 1.83 -0.70
N LEU A 333 -7.60 1.41 -0.13
CA LEU A 333 -7.20 0.00 -0.07
C LEU A 333 -8.08 -0.84 0.87
N ASP A 334 -8.72 -0.22 1.86
CA ASP A 334 -9.68 -0.91 2.74
C ASP A 334 -10.89 -1.45 1.96
N ASP A 335 -11.26 -0.85 0.82
CA ASP A 335 -12.34 -1.34 -0.04
C ASP A 335 -12.04 -2.71 -0.66
N LEU A 336 -10.76 -3.01 -0.89
CA LEU A 336 -10.34 -4.32 -1.37
C LEU A 336 -10.52 -5.40 -0.30
N ILE A 337 -10.38 -5.06 0.97
CA ILE A 337 -10.61 -5.97 2.09
C ILE A 337 -12.09 -6.37 2.11
N GLU A 338 -12.99 -5.41 2.05
CA GLU A 338 -14.44 -5.67 2.03
C GLU A 338 -14.85 -6.53 0.83
N TRP A 339 -14.34 -6.23 -0.35
CA TRP A 339 -14.58 -7.03 -1.56
C TRP A 339 -14.09 -8.48 -1.38
N TYR A 340 -12.90 -8.66 -0.79
CA TYR A 340 -12.34 -9.98 -0.49
C TYR A 340 -13.22 -10.75 0.51
N LEU A 341 -13.62 -10.11 1.61
CA LEU A 341 -14.48 -10.73 2.63
C LEU A 341 -15.79 -11.24 2.04
N LYS A 342 -16.44 -10.47 1.16
CA LYS A 342 -17.66 -10.92 0.45
C LYS A 342 -17.44 -12.21 -0.35
N ALA A 343 -16.33 -12.29 -1.07
CA ALA A 343 -16.01 -13.49 -1.85
C ALA A 343 -15.62 -14.68 -0.97
N ARG A 344 -14.81 -14.41 0.07
CA ARG A 344 -14.23 -15.43 0.94
C ARG A 344 -15.24 -16.09 1.89
N LEU A 345 -16.22 -15.33 2.31
CA LEU A 345 -17.24 -15.75 3.29
C LEU A 345 -18.61 -16.00 2.65
N SER A 346 -18.68 -16.10 1.32
CA SER A 346 -19.93 -16.30 0.58
C SER A 346 -20.69 -17.58 0.95
N ASP A 347 -20.00 -18.60 1.45
CA ASP A 347 -20.59 -19.90 1.85
C ASP A 347 -21.14 -19.91 3.29
N PHE A 348 -21.01 -18.79 4.02
CA PHE A 348 -21.49 -18.68 5.40
C PHE A 348 -22.86 -18.01 5.43
N ASP A 349 -23.93 -18.78 5.70
CA ASP A 349 -25.31 -18.28 5.69
C ASP A 349 -25.60 -17.28 6.82
N ASN A 350 -24.83 -17.34 7.92
CA ASN A 350 -24.99 -16.46 9.09
C ASN A 350 -23.99 -15.30 9.15
N ILE A 351 -23.17 -15.10 8.11
CA ILE A 351 -22.28 -13.93 7.98
C ILE A 351 -22.81 -13.00 6.90
N LYS A 352 -23.00 -11.74 7.23
CA LYS A 352 -23.37 -10.68 6.28
C LYS A 352 -22.29 -9.62 6.23
N ILE A 353 -21.67 -9.44 5.08
CA ILE A 353 -20.82 -8.25 4.80
C ILE A 353 -21.76 -7.14 4.31
N ASN A 354 -22.07 -6.20 5.19
CA ASN A 354 -23.09 -5.17 4.96
C ASN A 354 -22.48 -3.94 4.28
N THR A 355 -22.56 -3.90 2.96
CA THR A 355 -22.20 -2.72 2.15
C THR A 355 -23.36 -1.77 1.93
N ASP A 356 -24.59 -2.22 2.17
CA ASP A 356 -25.80 -1.41 1.95
C ASP A 356 -25.93 -0.28 2.99
N SER A 357 -25.34 -0.47 4.17
CA SER A 357 -25.27 0.53 5.23
C SER A 357 -24.20 1.58 5.01
N ARG A 358 -23.36 1.44 4.00
CA ARG A 358 -22.32 2.40 3.65
C ARG A 358 -22.94 3.58 2.93
N VAL A 359 -22.84 4.76 3.51
CA VAL A 359 -23.32 6.01 2.91
C VAL A 359 -22.38 6.49 1.81
N ASP A 360 -21.08 6.46 2.12
CA ASP A 360 -19.99 6.71 1.19
C ASP A 360 -18.69 5.99 1.66
N ALA A 361 -17.56 6.27 1.03
CA ALA A 361 -16.28 5.66 1.37
C ALA A 361 -15.82 5.95 2.82
N THR A 362 -16.36 6.97 3.47
CA THR A 362 -15.90 7.51 4.77
C THR A 362 -16.90 7.30 5.89
N MET A 363 -18.13 6.86 5.56
CA MET A 363 -19.23 6.83 6.53
C MET A 363 -20.16 5.63 6.29
N PHE A 364 -20.53 4.91 7.35
CA PHE A 364 -21.65 3.99 7.35
C PHE A 364 -22.72 4.43 8.35
N ALA A 365 -23.96 3.97 8.15
CA ALA A 365 -25.06 4.17 9.08
C ALA A 365 -25.81 2.86 9.28
N ILE A 366 -25.90 2.36 10.51
CA ILE A 366 -26.59 1.12 10.87
C ILE A 366 -27.67 1.40 11.90
N ASN A 367 -28.79 0.69 11.74
CA ASN A 367 -29.88 0.76 12.70
C ASN A 367 -29.88 -0.45 13.63
N VAL A 368 -29.72 -0.19 14.93
CA VAL A 368 -29.75 -1.23 15.96
C VAL A 368 -30.91 -0.93 16.90
N TYR A 369 -31.94 -1.76 16.87
CA TYR A 369 -33.18 -1.59 17.67
C TYR A 369 -33.83 -0.20 17.53
N GLY A 370 -33.88 0.35 16.33
CA GLY A 370 -34.49 1.67 16.06
C GLY A 370 -33.61 2.87 16.42
N LYS A 371 -32.37 2.63 16.75
CA LYS A 371 -31.37 3.69 17.04
C LYS A 371 -30.30 3.69 15.95
N GLU A 372 -29.99 4.90 15.45
CA GLU A 372 -29.03 5.08 14.38
C GLU A 372 -27.60 5.25 14.91
N TYR A 373 -26.71 4.37 14.50
CA TYR A 373 -25.28 4.42 14.79
C TYR A 373 -24.53 4.76 13.50
N VAL A 374 -23.71 5.78 13.56
CA VAL A 374 -22.93 6.26 12.42
C VAL A 374 -21.47 5.98 12.66
N GLY A 375 -20.82 5.26 11.75
CA GLY A 375 -19.38 4.99 11.82
C GLY A 375 -18.60 5.87 10.86
N VAL A 376 -17.52 6.47 11.35
CA VAL A 376 -16.57 7.30 10.63
C VAL A 376 -15.15 6.93 11.07
N HIS A 377 -14.12 7.23 10.27
CA HIS A 377 -12.77 6.95 10.73
C HIS A 377 -12.34 7.85 11.90
N GLY A 378 -12.61 9.15 11.84
CA GLY A 378 -12.31 10.09 12.92
C GLY A 378 -11.19 11.08 12.62
N ASP A 379 -10.53 10.99 11.46
CA ASP A 379 -9.52 11.96 11.04
C ASP A 379 -10.14 13.30 10.58
N TRP A 380 -11.42 13.29 10.16
CA TRP A 380 -12.19 14.49 9.80
C TRP A 380 -13.22 14.89 10.88
N ASP A 381 -13.56 13.97 11.77
CA ASP A 381 -14.71 14.07 12.67
C ASP A 381 -14.31 14.29 14.14
N GLY A 382 -13.18 14.91 14.37
CA GLY A 382 -12.59 15.10 15.70
C GLY A 382 -13.19 16.19 16.57
N THR A 383 -14.26 16.86 16.15
CA THR A 383 -14.84 18.00 16.87
C THR A 383 -16.34 17.82 17.14
N PRO A 384 -16.88 18.45 18.21
CA PRO A 384 -18.33 18.46 18.47
C PRO A 384 -19.18 19.01 17.30
N THR A 385 -18.61 19.87 16.48
CA THR A 385 -19.27 20.42 15.28
C THR A 385 -19.45 19.38 14.17
N SER A 386 -18.59 18.36 14.09
CA SER A 386 -18.74 17.29 13.11
C SER A 386 -19.99 16.45 13.35
N ILE A 387 -20.37 16.20 14.61
CA ILE A 387 -21.60 15.46 14.93
C ILE A 387 -22.84 16.19 14.40
N ALA A 388 -22.91 17.51 14.58
CA ALA A 388 -24.00 18.30 14.03
C ALA A 388 -24.00 18.29 12.48
N ALA A 389 -22.85 18.29 11.86
CA ALA A 389 -22.71 18.18 10.41
C ALA A 389 -23.18 16.80 9.90
N LEU A 390 -22.79 15.71 10.55
CA LEU A 390 -23.24 14.35 10.23
C LEU A 390 -24.77 14.23 10.33
N GLN A 391 -25.39 14.76 11.39
CA GLN A 391 -26.86 14.80 11.51
C GLN A 391 -27.52 15.57 10.36
N ALA A 392 -26.93 16.71 9.98
CA ALA A 392 -27.43 17.51 8.87
C ALA A 392 -27.28 16.82 7.52
N MET A 393 -26.17 16.09 7.29
CA MET A 393 -25.92 15.32 6.07
C MET A 393 -26.86 14.11 5.94
N LEU A 394 -27.05 13.37 7.02
CA LEU A 394 -27.90 12.17 7.04
C LEU A 394 -29.39 12.49 7.19
N GLN A 395 -29.74 13.69 7.60
CA GLN A 395 -31.13 14.13 7.84
C GLN A 395 -31.93 13.22 8.78
N CYS A 396 -31.23 12.55 9.70
CA CYS A 396 -31.84 11.68 10.71
C CYS A 396 -31.22 11.92 12.10
N PRO A 397 -31.99 11.63 13.18
CA PRO A 397 -31.43 11.64 14.52
C PRO A 397 -30.40 10.56 14.71
N ILE A 398 -29.17 10.92 15.10
CA ILE A 398 -28.09 9.99 15.40
C ILE A 398 -28.13 9.67 16.89
N TYR A 399 -28.07 8.37 17.24
CA TYR A 399 -27.94 7.92 18.63
C TYR A 399 -26.48 7.92 19.08
N ALA A 400 -25.59 7.39 18.24
CA ALA A 400 -24.16 7.32 18.53
C ALA A 400 -23.31 7.50 17.27
N VAL A 401 -22.16 8.15 17.42
CA VAL A 401 -21.08 8.18 16.44
C VAL A 401 -19.98 7.25 16.92
N LEU A 402 -19.57 6.32 16.05
CA LEU A 402 -18.51 5.34 16.26
C LEU A 402 -17.27 5.78 15.47
N SER A 403 -16.09 5.74 16.10
CA SER A 403 -14.85 6.14 15.42
C SER A 403 -13.62 5.37 15.93
N GLY A 404 -12.49 5.52 15.23
CA GLY A 404 -11.16 5.07 15.59
C GLY A 404 -10.13 6.21 15.59
N HIS A 405 -9.01 6.03 14.91
CA HIS A 405 -7.98 7.01 14.57
C HIS A 405 -7.10 7.52 15.71
N LYS A 406 -7.62 7.75 16.90
CA LYS A 406 -6.84 8.31 18.03
C LYS A 406 -6.25 7.24 18.96
N HIS A 407 -6.45 5.97 18.64
CA HIS A 407 -5.83 4.80 19.27
C HIS A 407 -6.08 4.67 20.79
N HIS A 408 -7.21 5.14 21.28
CA HIS A 408 -7.63 4.93 22.67
C HIS A 408 -9.15 4.87 22.79
N ASN A 409 -9.64 4.10 23.73
CA ASN A 409 -11.06 4.05 24.03
C ASN A 409 -11.51 5.36 24.70
N MET A 410 -12.57 5.95 24.17
CA MET A 410 -13.18 7.16 24.71
C MET A 410 -14.70 7.08 24.58
N ARG A 411 -15.40 7.56 25.58
CA ARG A 411 -16.85 7.75 25.56
C ARG A 411 -17.17 9.14 26.06
N ASP A 412 -17.90 9.88 25.26
CA ASP A 412 -18.36 11.23 25.56
C ASP A 412 -19.79 11.40 25.05
N GLU A 413 -20.47 12.44 25.43
CA GLU A 413 -21.78 12.79 24.94
C GLU A 413 -21.82 14.25 24.50
N VAL A 414 -22.17 14.46 23.24
CA VAL A 414 -22.24 15.79 22.64
C VAL A 414 -23.67 16.06 22.20
N GLN A 415 -24.34 16.99 22.85
CA GLN A 415 -25.74 17.42 22.54
C GLN A 415 -26.72 16.23 22.47
N GLY A 416 -26.57 15.25 23.36
CA GLY A 416 -27.43 14.07 23.43
C GLY A 416 -27.05 12.94 22.47
N VAL A 417 -25.97 13.08 21.66
CA VAL A 417 -25.42 12.06 20.83
C VAL A 417 -24.19 11.45 21.51
N LYS A 418 -24.14 10.13 21.60
CA LYS A 418 -22.98 9.42 22.15
C LYS A 418 -21.84 9.47 21.16
N ASN A 419 -20.68 9.95 21.59
CA ASN A 419 -19.45 9.92 20.82
C ASN A 419 -18.54 8.82 21.37
N ILE A 420 -18.37 7.75 20.61
CA ILE A 420 -17.70 6.53 21.04
C ILE A 420 -16.52 6.27 20.11
N MET A 421 -15.35 6.30 20.67
CA MET A 421 -14.10 6.01 19.98
C MET A 421 -13.54 4.73 20.53
N ALA A 422 -13.19 3.79 19.64
CA ALA A 422 -12.46 2.59 20.02
C ALA A 422 -10.95 2.76 19.77
N GLY A 423 -10.17 2.03 20.53
CA GLY A 423 -8.71 2.05 20.47
C GLY A 423 -8.15 1.29 19.26
N SER A 424 -6.88 0.97 19.34
CA SER A 424 -6.08 0.35 18.28
C SER A 424 -5.48 -0.98 18.74
N PHE A 425 -5.12 -1.84 17.81
CA PHE A 425 -4.26 -3.01 18.05
C PHE A 425 -2.81 -2.60 18.32
N VAL A 426 -2.41 -1.41 17.89
CA VAL A 426 -1.06 -0.88 18.11
C VAL A 426 -1.06 -0.03 19.38
N GLY A 427 -0.09 -0.25 20.25
CA GLY A 427 0.17 0.61 21.41
C GLY A 427 1.01 1.84 21.03
N VAL A 428 2.04 2.11 21.80
CA VAL A 428 2.93 3.25 21.57
C VAL A 428 3.89 2.96 20.43
N ASP A 429 3.71 3.61 19.29
CA ASP A 429 4.60 3.62 18.13
C ASP A 429 5.58 4.80 18.15
N ASP A 430 6.39 4.97 17.11
CA ASP A 430 7.35 6.06 16.98
C ASP A 430 6.67 7.45 16.91
N PHE A 431 5.49 7.55 16.30
CA PHE A 431 4.69 8.79 16.28
C PHE A 431 4.24 9.16 17.69
N CYS A 432 3.75 8.19 18.45
CA CYS A 432 3.33 8.36 19.83
C CYS A 432 4.52 8.80 20.72
N ILE A 433 5.70 8.21 20.55
CA ILE A 433 6.91 8.60 21.27
C ILE A 433 7.26 10.07 21.00
N GLN A 434 7.27 10.48 19.74
CA GLN A 434 7.60 11.86 19.34
C GLN A 434 6.59 12.88 19.88
N ARG A 435 5.33 12.51 19.97
CA ARG A 435 4.23 13.37 20.43
C ARG A 435 3.93 13.25 21.92
N ARG A 436 4.61 12.33 22.65
CA ARG A 436 4.34 12.02 24.05
C ARG A 436 2.89 11.59 24.31
N ILE A 437 2.35 10.78 23.38
CA ILE A 437 1.06 10.13 23.48
C ILE A 437 1.28 8.73 24.01
N TYR A 438 0.49 8.32 24.99
CA TYR A 438 0.52 6.96 25.54
C TYR A 438 -0.86 6.33 25.33
N GLY A 439 -0.87 5.12 24.77
CA GLY A 439 -2.05 4.28 24.61
C GLY A 439 -1.66 2.81 24.80
N ARG A 440 -2.60 2.00 25.28
CA ARG A 440 -2.48 0.54 25.28
C ARG A 440 -3.21 -0.02 24.09
N PRO A 441 -2.82 -1.18 23.58
CA PRO A 441 -3.64 -1.91 22.62
C PRO A 441 -4.98 -2.26 23.29
N GLU A 442 -6.07 -1.76 22.72
CA GLU A 442 -7.41 -1.97 23.26
C GLU A 442 -8.49 -1.85 22.18
N GLN A 443 -9.58 -2.56 22.39
CA GLN A 443 -10.78 -2.51 21.58
C GLN A 443 -12.01 -2.41 22.49
N MET A 444 -13.20 -2.29 21.91
CA MET A 444 -14.44 -2.11 22.67
C MET A 444 -15.52 -3.07 22.24
N VAL A 445 -16.24 -3.62 23.19
CA VAL A 445 -17.46 -4.41 22.96
C VAL A 445 -18.60 -3.76 23.71
N MET A 446 -19.72 -3.51 23.02
CA MET A 446 -20.93 -2.92 23.61
C MET A 446 -22.11 -3.86 23.47
N VAL A 447 -22.92 -3.95 24.51
CA VAL A 447 -24.17 -4.68 24.51
C VAL A 447 -25.31 -3.69 24.24
N CYS A 448 -26.02 -3.88 23.14
CA CYS A 448 -27.08 -3.01 22.67
C CYS A 448 -28.43 -3.69 22.77
N THR A 449 -29.44 -2.98 23.26
CA THR A 449 -30.84 -3.39 23.35
C THR A 449 -31.75 -2.30 22.78
N SER A 450 -33.07 -2.49 22.83
CA SER A 450 -34.05 -1.45 22.49
C SER A 450 -33.87 -0.17 23.32
N SER A 451 -33.33 -0.27 24.54
CA SER A 451 -32.99 0.88 25.39
C SER A 451 -31.72 1.63 24.92
N GLY A 452 -30.93 1.02 24.05
CA GLY A 452 -29.64 1.52 23.57
C GLY A 452 -28.48 0.70 24.16
N ILE A 453 -27.30 1.32 24.27
CA ILE A 453 -26.12 0.70 24.88
C ILE A 453 -26.35 0.56 26.38
N VAL A 454 -26.43 -0.69 26.85
CA VAL A 454 -26.66 -1.00 28.27
C VAL A 454 -25.39 -1.37 29.01
N CYS A 455 -24.37 -1.87 28.27
CA CYS A 455 -23.07 -2.20 28.83
C CYS A 455 -21.96 -1.96 27.80
N SER A 456 -20.77 -1.63 28.28
CA SER A 456 -19.58 -1.47 27.44
C SER A 456 -18.36 -2.05 28.15
N TYR A 457 -17.54 -2.78 27.41
CA TYR A 457 -16.34 -3.42 27.86
C TYR A 457 -15.12 -2.85 27.12
N ASP A 458 -14.14 -2.36 27.87
CA ASP A 458 -12.83 -2.01 27.35
C ASP A 458 -11.96 -3.29 27.40
N ILE A 459 -11.52 -3.75 26.26
CA ILE A 459 -10.77 -4.99 26.09
C ILE A 459 -9.30 -4.66 25.82
N GLU A 460 -8.46 -4.82 26.82
CA GLU A 460 -7.01 -4.69 26.66
C GLU A 460 -6.47 -5.94 25.94
N LEU A 461 -5.74 -5.74 24.82
CA LEU A 461 -5.26 -6.79 23.91
C LEU A 461 -3.86 -7.33 24.29
#